data_6a35a8790dcd04e7241686d8dbccc391
#
_entry.id   6a35a8790dcd04e7241686d8dbccc391
#
_cell.length_a   1.000
_cell.length_b   1.000
_cell.length_c   1.000
_cell.angle_alpha   90.00
_cell.angle_beta   90.00
_cell.angle_gamma   90.00
#
_symmetry.space_group_name_H-M   'P 1'
#
loop_
_entity.id
_entity.type
_entity.pdbx_description
1 polymer ?
#
loop_
_entity_poly.entity_id
_entity_poly.type
_entity_poly.pdbx_seq_one_letter_code
_entity_poly.pdbx_strand_id
1 'polypeptide(L)'
;MARAERRSAGELESEVLAALWATDRPLTPAEIQTEIGGLAYNTVHTILKRLYDKGLVLRDADGRRGAYRPSKNAAELTAEAMRRALDRGPDPIAALQQFVTGLSHEEERALRELLAQGGGDPG
;
A
#
# COMPACT_ATOMS: atom_id res chain seq x y z
N MET A 1 23.14 -14.56 -3.23
CA MET A 1 23.05 -13.48 -4.02
C MET A 1 22.50 -12.29 -3.39
N ALA A 2 23.05 -11.25 -3.57
CA ALA A 2 22.74 -10.06 -2.86
C ALA A 2 21.59 -9.29 -3.47
N ARG A 3 20.61 -10.01 -3.92
CA ARG A 3 19.55 -9.37 -4.62
C ARG A 3 18.72 -8.44 -3.79
N ALA A 4 18.51 -8.83 -2.53
CA ALA A 4 17.68 -8.03 -1.63
C ALA A 4 18.26 -6.65 -1.43
N GLU A 5 19.55 -6.54 -1.48
CA GLU A 5 20.23 -5.29 -1.21
C GLU A 5 20.05 -4.27 -2.32
N ARG A 6 19.56 -4.73 -3.46
CA ARG A 6 19.40 -3.84 -4.59
C ARG A 6 17.99 -3.32 -4.74
N ARG A 7 17.14 -3.65 -3.81
CA ARG A 7 15.78 -3.17 -3.88
C ARG A 7 15.75 -1.67 -3.70
N SER A 8 14.88 -1.01 -4.45
CA SER A 8 14.72 0.43 -4.35
C SER A 8 14.06 0.78 -3.03
N ALA A 9 14.14 2.06 -2.65
CA ALA A 9 13.47 2.52 -1.45
C ALA A 9 11.97 2.25 -1.53
N GLY A 10 11.37 2.44 -2.69
CA GLY A 10 9.95 2.19 -2.84
C GLY A 10 9.60 0.73 -2.66
N GLU A 11 10.44 -0.17 -3.16
CA GLU A 11 10.20 -1.59 -2.97
C GLU A 11 10.31 -1.98 -1.51
N LEU A 12 11.27 -1.41 -0.79
CA LEU A 12 11.41 -1.69 0.64
C LEU A 12 10.23 -1.15 1.43
N GLU A 13 9.75 0.03 1.08
CA GLU A 13 8.56 0.58 1.72
C GLU A 13 7.36 -0.34 1.51
N SER A 14 7.20 -0.84 0.29
CA SER A 14 6.10 -1.76 0.00
C SER A 14 6.19 -3.04 0.80
N GLU A 15 7.41 -3.57 0.96
CA GLU A 15 7.58 -4.80 1.73
C GLU A 15 7.27 -4.59 3.21
N VAL A 16 7.67 -3.46 3.76
CA VAL A 16 7.37 -3.17 5.16
C VAL A 16 5.87 -3.01 5.35
N LEU A 17 5.21 -2.27 4.46
CA LEU A 17 3.77 -2.13 4.53
C LEU A 17 3.06 -3.48 4.39
N ALA A 18 3.55 -4.33 3.48
CA ALA A 18 2.94 -5.65 3.30
C ALA A 18 3.03 -6.47 4.58
N ALA A 19 4.17 -6.39 5.27
CA ALA A 19 4.33 -7.10 6.53
C ALA A 19 3.35 -6.58 7.58
N LEU A 20 3.15 -5.27 7.61
CA LEU A 20 2.20 -4.68 8.56
C LEU A 20 0.76 -5.05 8.24
N TRP A 21 0.42 -5.12 6.95
CA TRP A 21 -0.93 -5.51 6.55
C TRP A 21 -1.19 -7.00 6.79
N ALA A 22 -0.14 -7.81 6.85
CA ALA A 22 -0.29 -9.25 7.02
C ALA A 22 -0.68 -9.64 8.45
N THR A 23 -0.63 -8.70 9.37
CA THR A 23 -0.99 -8.96 10.76
C THR A 23 -1.99 -7.92 11.21
N ASP A 24 -2.80 -8.28 12.19
CA ASP A 24 -3.80 -7.34 12.71
C ASP A 24 -3.32 -6.67 13.99
N ARG A 25 -2.04 -6.79 14.32
CA ARG A 25 -1.48 -6.12 15.48
C ARG A 25 -0.26 -5.30 15.07
N PRO A 26 0.07 -4.25 15.84
CA PRO A 26 1.24 -3.44 15.51
C PRO A 26 2.53 -4.24 15.68
N LEU A 27 3.52 -3.90 14.90
CA LEU A 27 4.82 -4.56 14.93
C LEU A 27 5.91 -3.58 15.27
N THR A 28 6.87 -4.02 16.10
CA THR A 28 8.08 -3.25 16.37
C THR A 28 9.05 -3.42 15.21
N PRO A 29 10.05 -2.53 15.09
CA PRO A 29 11.06 -2.71 14.04
C PRO A 29 11.74 -4.06 14.09
N ALA A 30 12.01 -4.59 15.26
CA ALA A 30 12.64 -5.90 15.37
C ALA A 30 11.73 -7.00 14.84
N GLU A 31 10.43 -6.89 15.13
CA GLU A 31 9.48 -7.87 14.62
C GLU A 31 9.35 -7.77 13.11
N ILE A 32 9.36 -6.54 12.58
CA ILE A 32 9.32 -6.35 11.13
C ILE A 32 10.56 -6.95 10.48
N GLN A 33 11.71 -6.73 11.09
CA GLN A 33 12.96 -7.30 10.59
C GLN A 33 12.87 -8.82 10.50
N THR A 34 12.30 -9.44 11.52
CA THR A 34 12.12 -10.88 11.54
C THR A 34 11.18 -11.33 10.44
N GLU A 35 10.08 -10.60 10.26
CA GLU A 35 9.07 -10.99 9.27
C GLU A 35 9.61 -10.92 7.85
N ILE A 36 10.34 -9.87 7.55
CA ILE A 36 10.83 -9.68 6.19
C ILE A 36 12.09 -10.51 5.94
N GLY A 37 13.00 -10.49 6.91
CA GLY A 37 14.28 -11.15 6.73
C GLY A 37 15.18 -10.38 5.77
N GLY A 38 16.46 -10.56 5.94
CA GLY A 38 17.43 -10.01 5.00
C GLY A 38 17.67 -8.52 5.06
N LEU A 39 17.05 -7.81 5.99
CA LEU A 39 17.25 -6.38 6.13
C LEU A 39 17.96 -6.06 7.43
N ALA A 40 18.85 -5.08 7.38
CA ALA A 40 19.50 -4.60 8.58
C ALA A 40 18.49 -3.82 9.43
N TYR A 41 18.72 -3.83 10.74
CA TYR A 41 17.84 -3.15 11.66
C TYR A 41 17.72 -1.65 11.32
N ASN A 42 18.87 -1.03 11.02
CA ASN A 42 18.86 0.39 10.70
C ASN A 42 18.10 0.68 9.40
N THR A 43 18.14 -0.25 8.46
CA THR A 43 17.38 -0.10 7.23
C THR A 43 15.88 -0.10 7.53
N VAL A 44 15.43 -1.01 8.38
CA VAL A 44 14.03 -1.06 8.77
C VAL A 44 13.62 0.27 9.42
N HIS A 45 14.45 0.79 10.32
CA HIS A 45 14.15 2.06 10.96
C HIS A 45 14.05 3.20 9.96
N THR A 46 14.98 3.25 8.99
CA THR A 46 14.96 4.28 7.98
C THR A 46 13.66 4.22 7.15
N ILE A 47 13.27 3.02 6.78
CA ILE A 47 12.05 2.85 6.00
C ILE A 47 10.83 3.26 6.81
N LEU A 48 10.76 2.85 8.07
CA LEU A 48 9.64 3.22 8.92
C LEU A 48 9.55 4.73 9.11
N LYS A 49 10.69 5.40 9.23
CA LYS A 49 10.67 6.85 9.37
C LYS A 49 10.09 7.50 8.11
N ARG A 50 10.48 7.00 6.94
CA ARG A 50 9.93 7.53 5.70
C ARG A 50 8.43 7.31 5.62
N LEU A 51 7.98 6.11 5.98
CA LEU A 51 6.55 5.82 5.98
C LEU A 51 5.80 6.69 6.96
N TYR A 52 6.37 6.89 8.13
CA TYR A 52 5.75 7.74 9.14
C TYR A 52 5.66 9.19 8.65
N ASP A 53 6.73 9.69 8.07
CA ASP A 53 6.75 11.06 7.56
C ASP A 53 5.75 11.25 6.44
N LYS A 54 5.48 10.20 5.68
CA LYS A 54 4.46 10.26 4.61
C LYS A 54 3.05 10.02 5.12
N GLY A 55 2.90 9.75 6.42
CA GLY A 55 1.57 9.51 6.98
C GLY A 55 1.01 8.14 6.68
N LEU A 56 1.86 7.18 6.30
CA LEU A 56 1.40 5.86 5.91
C LEU A 56 1.39 4.85 7.05
N VAL A 57 2.03 5.18 8.16
CA VAL A 57 2.00 4.32 9.35
C VAL A 57 1.76 5.19 10.58
N LEU A 58 1.22 4.56 11.61
CA LEU A 58 1.04 5.15 12.92
C LEU A 58 2.09 4.56 13.85
N ARG A 59 2.62 5.38 14.74
CA ARG A 59 3.65 4.94 15.68
C ARG A 59 3.06 4.82 17.08
N ASP A 60 3.63 3.92 17.88
CA ASP A 60 3.12 3.61 19.22
C ASP A 60 1.66 3.18 19.14
N ALA A 61 1.37 2.39 18.13
CA ALA A 61 0.00 2.05 17.78
C ALA A 61 -0.62 1.15 18.83
N ASP A 62 -1.91 1.38 19.07
CA ASP A 62 -2.71 0.57 19.99
C ASP A 62 -2.08 0.51 21.38
N GLY A 63 -1.41 1.56 21.78
CA GLY A 63 -0.78 1.62 23.09
C GLY A 63 0.49 0.84 23.23
N ARG A 64 0.99 0.25 22.14
CA ARG A 64 2.21 -0.55 22.18
C ARG A 64 3.39 0.32 21.75
N ARG A 65 4.24 0.63 22.73
CA ARG A 65 5.35 1.54 22.51
C ARG A 65 6.31 1.00 21.46
N GLY A 66 6.68 1.86 20.53
CA GLY A 66 7.65 1.51 19.50
C GLY A 66 7.11 0.61 18.42
N ALA A 67 5.82 0.33 18.41
CA ALA A 67 5.21 -0.52 17.39
C ALA A 67 4.49 0.33 16.36
N TYR A 68 4.41 -0.18 15.14
CA TYR A 68 3.85 0.53 14.00
C TYR A 68 2.68 -0.24 13.42
N ARG A 69 1.74 0.49 12.89
CA ARG A 69 0.57 -0.06 12.20
C ARG A 69 0.29 0.80 10.97
N PRO A 70 -0.22 0.22 9.87
CA PRO A 70 -0.55 1.05 8.71
C PRO A 70 -1.66 2.02 9.07
N SER A 71 -1.55 3.23 8.55
CA SER A 71 -2.60 4.23 8.75
C SER A 71 -3.79 4.00 7.82
N LYS A 72 -3.56 3.29 6.73
CA LYS A 72 -4.59 3.00 5.73
C LYS A 72 -4.46 1.54 5.31
N ASN A 73 -5.57 0.95 4.93
CA ASN A 73 -5.49 -0.42 4.43
C ASN A 73 -4.96 -0.43 3.01
N ALA A 74 -4.63 -1.63 2.53
CA ALA A 74 -3.99 -1.77 1.23
C ALA A 74 -4.89 -1.25 0.10
N ALA A 75 -6.19 -1.52 0.20
CA ALA A 75 -7.12 -1.09 -0.84
C ALA A 75 -7.19 0.44 -0.94
N GLU A 76 -7.19 1.11 0.21
CA GLU A 76 -7.21 2.57 0.20
C GLU A 76 -5.96 3.15 -0.44
N LEU A 77 -4.79 2.59 -0.12
CA LEU A 77 -3.55 3.07 -0.71
C LEU A 77 -3.51 2.83 -2.21
N THR A 78 -3.98 1.67 -2.64
CA THR A 78 -4.02 1.37 -4.06
C THR A 78 -4.95 2.32 -4.78
N ALA A 79 -6.13 2.57 -4.21
CA ALA A 79 -7.09 3.47 -4.83
C ALA A 79 -6.54 4.88 -4.94
N GLU A 80 -5.80 5.35 -3.95
CA GLU A 80 -5.17 6.66 -4.02
C GLU A 80 -4.14 6.72 -5.13
N ALA A 81 -3.36 5.64 -5.29
CA ALA A 81 -2.37 5.59 -6.35
C ALA A 81 -3.05 5.62 -7.72
N MET A 82 -4.16 4.89 -7.86
CA MET A 82 -4.93 4.90 -9.11
C MET A 82 -5.44 6.29 -9.41
N ARG A 83 -5.96 6.98 -8.39
CA ARG A 83 -6.48 8.32 -8.56
C ARG A 83 -5.38 9.28 -9.05
N ARG A 84 -4.21 9.19 -8.41
CA ARG A 84 -3.12 10.04 -8.79
C ARG A 84 -2.63 9.78 -10.22
N ALA A 85 -2.57 8.50 -10.60
CA ALA A 85 -2.14 8.15 -11.94
C ALA A 85 -3.11 8.70 -12.97
N LEU A 86 -4.41 8.55 -12.71
CA LEU A 86 -5.43 9.03 -13.62
C LEU A 86 -5.38 10.55 -13.76
N ASP A 87 -5.19 11.24 -12.64
CA ASP A 87 -5.18 12.70 -12.64
C ASP A 87 -3.97 13.27 -13.34
N ARG A 88 -2.86 12.53 -13.37
CA ARG A 88 -1.65 13.01 -14.00
C ARG A 88 -1.63 12.84 -15.50
N GLY A 89 -2.43 11.92 -16.01
CA GLY A 89 -2.44 11.66 -17.44
C GLY A 89 -3.15 12.76 -18.20
N PRO A 90 -2.83 12.90 -19.48
CA PRO A 90 -3.44 13.96 -20.30
C PRO A 90 -4.88 13.66 -20.71
N ASP A 91 -5.30 12.40 -20.66
CA ASP A 91 -6.63 12.03 -21.13
C ASP A 91 -7.18 10.93 -20.23
N PRO A 92 -7.85 11.31 -19.13
CA PRO A 92 -8.38 10.32 -18.19
C PRO A 92 -9.37 9.34 -18.80
N ILE A 93 -10.20 9.82 -19.72
CA ILE A 93 -11.21 8.93 -20.32
C ILE A 93 -10.55 7.85 -21.17
N ALA A 94 -9.56 8.23 -21.97
CA ALA A 94 -8.84 7.25 -22.77
C ALA A 94 -8.11 6.26 -21.86
N ALA A 95 -7.55 6.75 -20.75
CA ALA A 95 -6.88 5.88 -19.81
C ALA A 95 -7.85 4.87 -19.21
N LEU A 96 -9.05 5.31 -18.84
CA LEU A 96 -10.06 4.41 -18.33
C LEU A 96 -10.46 3.35 -19.35
N GLN A 97 -10.57 3.73 -20.62
CA GLN A 97 -10.90 2.78 -21.67
C GLN A 97 -9.84 1.68 -21.77
N GLN A 98 -8.59 2.08 -21.75
CA GLN A 98 -7.49 1.10 -21.80
C GLN A 98 -7.48 0.21 -20.56
N PHE A 99 -7.73 0.80 -19.42
CA PHE A 99 -7.75 0.05 -18.17
C PHE A 99 -8.84 -1.03 -18.19
N VAL A 100 -10.04 -0.64 -18.62
CA VAL A 100 -11.16 -1.56 -18.65
C VAL A 100 -10.90 -2.70 -19.62
N THR A 101 -10.24 -2.41 -20.75
CA THR A 101 -9.91 -3.45 -21.72
C THR A 101 -9.04 -4.53 -21.11
N GLY A 102 -8.20 -4.18 -20.14
CA GLY A 102 -7.29 -5.15 -19.55
C GLY A 102 -7.84 -5.89 -18.34
N LEU A 103 -9.09 -5.68 -17.98
CA LEU A 103 -9.67 -6.33 -16.82
C LEU A 103 -9.92 -7.82 -17.07
N SER A 104 -9.72 -8.62 -16.03
CA SER A 104 -10.14 -10.00 -16.05
C SER A 104 -11.65 -10.07 -15.97
N HIS A 105 -12.21 -11.25 -16.25
CA HIS A 105 -13.65 -11.43 -16.13
C HIS A 105 -14.14 -11.17 -14.71
N GLU A 106 -13.36 -11.60 -13.75
CA GLU A 106 -13.72 -11.40 -12.35
C GLU A 106 -13.69 -9.93 -11.98
N GLU A 107 -12.66 -9.23 -12.43
CA GLU A 107 -12.55 -7.80 -12.16
C GLU A 107 -13.67 -7.02 -12.85
N GLU A 108 -13.98 -7.40 -14.08
CA GLU A 108 -15.05 -6.74 -14.81
C GLU A 108 -16.38 -6.90 -14.09
N ARG A 109 -16.66 -8.12 -13.63
CA ARG A 109 -17.91 -8.37 -12.91
C ARG A 109 -17.98 -7.55 -11.63
N ALA A 110 -16.89 -7.54 -10.88
CA ALA A 110 -16.84 -6.76 -9.64
C ALA A 110 -17.07 -5.28 -9.91
N LEU A 111 -16.43 -4.77 -10.96
CA LEU A 111 -16.59 -3.36 -11.28
C LEU A 111 -18.02 -3.03 -11.67
N ARG A 112 -18.64 -3.88 -12.45
CA ARG A 112 -20.04 -3.66 -12.83
C ARG A 112 -20.96 -3.61 -11.61
N GLU A 113 -20.74 -4.51 -10.67
CA GLU A 113 -21.56 -4.52 -9.47
C GLU A 113 -21.33 -3.28 -8.62
N LEU A 114 -20.07 -2.87 -8.50
CA LEU A 114 -19.77 -1.68 -7.72
C LEU A 114 -20.39 -0.43 -8.33
N LEU A 115 -20.33 -0.30 -9.65
CA LEU A 115 -20.93 0.84 -10.31
C LEU A 115 -22.44 0.84 -10.19
N ALA A 116 -23.04 -0.35 -10.24
CA ALA A 116 -24.50 -0.44 -10.11
C ALA A 116 -24.95 -0.03 -8.72
N GLN A 117 -24.16 -0.35 -7.70
CA GLN A 117 -24.52 -0.02 -6.33
C GLN A 117 -24.20 1.43 -5.98
N GLY A 118 -22.96 1.83 -6.24
CA GLY A 118 -22.52 3.13 -5.81
C GLY A 118 -22.67 4.20 -6.85
N GLY A 119 -22.53 3.81 -8.12
CA GLY A 119 -22.58 4.77 -9.18
C GLY A 119 -23.91 5.44 -9.31
N GLY A 120 -24.95 4.81 -8.79
CA GLY A 120 -26.27 5.42 -8.84
C GLY A 120 -26.52 6.42 -7.76
N ASP A 121 -25.59 6.55 -6.88
CA ASP A 121 -25.78 7.47 -5.78
C ASP A 121 -25.58 8.89 -6.28
N PRO A 122 -26.61 9.66 -6.27
CA PRO A 122 -26.53 11.01 -6.79
C PRO A 122 -25.68 11.91 -5.94
N GLY A 123 -25.34 11.44 -4.82
CA GLY A 123 -24.54 12.28 -3.94
C GLY A 123 -25.30 13.48 -3.54
#